data_6a4ccc753dea1dbf60e0a7a850f5d756
#
_entry.id   6a4ccc753dea1dbf60e0a7a850f5d756
#
_cell.length_a   1.000
_cell.length_b   1.000
_cell.length_c   1.000
_cell.angle_alpha   90.00
_cell.angle_beta   90.00
_cell.angle_gamma   90.00
#
_symmetry.space_group_name_H-M   'P 1'
#
loop_
_entity.id
_entity.type
_entity.pdbx_description
1 polymer ?
#
loop_
_entity_poly.entity_id
_entity_poly.type
_entity_poly.pdbx_seq_one_letter_code
_entity_poly.pdbx_strand_id
1 'polypeptide(L)'
;METSSLDTNLVVHYLIGDISEQRSQVARLLRTTGVTYYYTNMALSETFYVLEKYYQLPRKDIVAMLNFFLARYSDRLIYDHVLTALAFPYYLSHPKLSWVDCALAAEAEIHHHEPLWTFDKKLANQLPQAKLLNV
;
A
#
# COMPACT_ATOMS: atom_id res chain seq x y z
N MET A 1 -16.81 18.47 -7.95
CA MET A 1 -15.55 17.77 -8.22
C MET A 1 -15.86 16.30 -8.41
N GLU A 2 -15.38 15.73 -9.50
CA GLU A 2 -15.58 14.32 -9.79
C GLU A 2 -14.56 13.47 -9.03
N THR A 3 -14.95 12.23 -8.73
CA THR A 3 -14.09 11.25 -8.08
C THR A 3 -14.07 9.98 -8.92
N SER A 4 -12.87 9.50 -9.22
CA SER A 4 -12.64 8.24 -9.93
C SER A 4 -11.73 7.34 -9.11
N SER A 5 -11.45 6.14 -9.60
CA SER A 5 -10.58 5.18 -8.94
C SER A 5 -9.42 4.81 -9.84
N LEU A 6 -8.29 4.46 -9.22
CA LEU A 6 -7.11 3.99 -9.94
C LEU A 6 -7.01 2.47 -9.83
N ASP A 7 -6.78 1.82 -10.95
CA ASP A 7 -6.45 0.40 -10.97
C ASP A 7 -4.98 0.19 -10.62
N THR A 8 -4.69 -0.93 -10.00
CA THR A 8 -3.33 -1.32 -9.61
C THR A 8 -2.34 -1.25 -10.77
N ASN A 9 -2.69 -1.76 -11.94
CA ASN A 9 -1.79 -1.79 -13.09
C ASN A 9 -1.35 -0.40 -13.53
N LEU A 10 -2.25 0.57 -13.43
CA LEU A 10 -1.95 1.95 -13.78
C LEU A 10 -0.87 2.54 -12.87
N VAL A 11 -0.98 2.30 -11.57
CA VAL A 11 0.02 2.75 -10.59
C VAL A 11 1.34 2.02 -10.80
N VAL A 12 1.32 0.70 -10.98
CA VAL A 12 2.53 -0.10 -11.21
C VAL A 12 3.28 0.38 -12.45
N HIS A 13 2.59 0.59 -13.57
CA HIS A 13 3.23 1.08 -14.79
C HIS A 13 3.83 2.47 -14.62
N TYR A 14 3.18 3.33 -13.85
CA TYR A 14 3.75 4.63 -13.53
C TYR A 14 5.03 4.48 -12.69
N LEU A 15 4.99 3.66 -11.65
CA LEU A 15 6.12 3.49 -10.72
C LEU A 15 7.33 2.84 -11.40
N ILE A 16 7.11 1.78 -12.17
CA ILE A 16 8.20 1.08 -12.89
C ILE A 16 8.72 1.93 -14.04
N GLY A 17 7.83 2.55 -14.81
CA GLY A 17 8.21 3.47 -15.88
C GLY A 17 8.92 2.83 -17.06
N ASP A 18 8.80 1.51 -17.25
CA ASP A 18 9.44 0.76 -18.34
C ASP A 18 8.82 1.06 -19.70
N ILE A 19 7.57 1.50 -19.74
CA ILE A 19 6.89 1.98 -20.96
C ILE A 19 6.60 3.46 -20.79
N SER A 20 7.48 4.30 -21.36
CA SER A 20 7.45 5.74 -21.15
C SER A 20 6.13 6.39 -21.56
N GLU A 21 5.48 5.86 -22.61
CA GLU A 21 4.18 6.37 -23.06
C GLU A 21 3.10 6.15 -22.01
N GLN A 22 3.03 4.97 -21.42
CA GLN A 22 2.07 4.67 -20.37
C GLN A 22 2.29 5.54 -19.14
N ARG A 23 3.55 5.72 -18.74
CA ARG A 23 3.89 6.62 -17.64
C ARG A 23 3.43 8.04 -17.90
N SER A 24 3.64 8.54 -19.11
CA SER A 24 3.21 9.88 -19.52
C SER A 24 1.69 10.02 -19.51
N GLN A 25 0.97 8.98 -19.94
CA GLN A 25 -0.49 8.98 -19.91
C GLN A 25 -1.03 9.06 -18.49
N VAL A 26 -0.45 8.31 -17.56
CA VAL A 26 -0.84 8.35 -16.14
C VAL A 26 -0.55 9.72 -15.54
N ALA A 27 0.63 10.28 -15.83
CA ALA A 27 1.00 11.60 -15.34
C ALA A 27 0.04 12.68 -15.84
N ARG A 28 -0.41 12.60 -17.09
CA ARG A 28 -1.42 13.51 -17.62
C ARG A 28 -2.77 13.36 -16.94
N LEU A 29 -3.19 12.10 -16.72
CA LEU A 29 -4.43 11.82 -16.01
C LEU A 29 -4.42 12.46 -14.63
N LEU A 30 -3.36 12.24 -13.87
CA LEU A 30 -3.25 12.72 -12.48
C LEU A 30 -3.07 14.25 -12.38
N ARG A 31 -2.80 14.93 -13.50
CA ARG A 31 -2.76 16.39 -13.55
C ARG A 31 -4.07 17.01 -14.02
N THR A 32 -5.07 16.20 -14.39
CA THR A 32 -6.36 16.71 -14.84
C THR A 32 -7.06 17.42 -13.69
N THR A 33 -7.46 18.68 -13.91
CA THR A 33 -8.13 19.46 -12.87
C THR A 33 -9.59 19.04 -12.70
N GLY A 34 -10.13 19.25 -11.50
CA GLY A 34 -11.54 18.98 -11.19
C GLY A 34 -11.85 17.52 -10.90
N VAL A 35 -10.83 16.65 -10.85
CA VAL A 35 -11.02 15.22 -10.54
C VAL A 35 -10.06 14.83 -9.43
N THR A 36 -10.54 14.04 -8.49
CA THR A 36 -9.70 13.35 -7.51
C THR A 36 -9.80 11.83 -7.76
N TYR A 37 -8.79 11.11 -7.35
CA TYR A 37 -8.67 9.68 -7.64
C TYR A 37 -8.48 8.90 -6.36
N TYR A 38 -9.35 7.91 -6.14
CA TYR A 38 -9.19 6.97 -5.05
C TYR A 38 -8.11 5.94 -5.38
N TYR A 39 -7.14 5.85 -4.51
CA TYR A 39 -6.18 4.76 -4.49
C TYR A 39 -6.52 3.92 -3.26
N THR A 40 -7.33 2.89 -3.46
CA THR A 40 -7.91 2.09 -2.38
C THR A 40 -6.86 1.23 -1.69
N ASN A 41 -7.16 0.79 -0.46
CA ASN A 41 -6.30 -0.14 0.27
C ASN A 41 -6.12 -1.46 -0.48
N MET A 42 -7.15 -1.90 -1.20
CA MET A 42 -7.04 -3.10 -2.03
C MET A 42 -6.04 -2.90 -3.17
N ALA A 43 -6.12 -1.79 -3.90
CA ALA A 43 -5.19 -1.48 -4.99
C ALA A 43 -3.76 -1.29 -4.45
N LEU A 44 -3.61 -0.64 -3.29
CA LEU A 44 -2.33 -0.49 -2.63
C LEU A 44 -1.72 -1.86 -2.28
N SER A 45 -2.52 -2.77 -1.73
CA SER A 45 -2.06 -4.11 -1.37
C SER A 45 -1.63 -4.92 -2.58
N GLU A 46 -2.37 -4.84 -3.68
CA GLU A 46 -1.97 -5.47 -4.94
C GLU A 46 -0.68 -4.86 -5.49
N THR A 47 -0.50 -3.55 -5.34
CA THR A 47 0.73 -2.88 -5.77
C THR A 47 1.94 -3.45 -5.03
N PHE A 48 1.86 -3.60 -3.71
CA PHE A 48 2.94 -4.23 -2.93
C PHE A 48 3.23 -5.64 -3.41
N TYR A 49 2.19 -6.44 -3.63
CA TYR A 49 2.35 -7.82 -4.10
C TYR A 49 3.08 -7.86 -5.44
N VAL A 50 2.64 -7.07 -6.41
CA VAL A 50 3.23 -7.06 -7.76
C VAL A 50 4.68 -6.58 -7.72
N LEU A 51 4.96 -5.50 -7.00
CA LEU A 51 6.32 -4.95 -6.93
C LEU A 51 7.27 -5.88 -6.18
N GLU A 52 6.81 -6.54 -5.13
CA GLU A 52 7.66 -7.45 -4.35
C GLU A 52 7.82 -8.81 -5.04
N LYS A 53 6.74 -9.43 -5.48
CA LYS A 53 6.77 -10.80 -6.00
C LYS A 53 7.11 -10.89 -7.49
N TYR A 54 6.53 -10.04 -8.31
CA TYR A 54 6.76 -10.07 -9.76
C TYR A 54 8.04 -9.33 -10.14
N TYR A 55 8.21 -8.11 -9.67
CA TYR A 55 9.38 -7.29 -9.99
C TYR A 55 10.56 -7.52 -9.06
N GLN A 56 10.34 -8.20 -7.93
CA GLN A 56 11.37 -8.56 -6.95
C GLN A 56 12.16 -7.34 -6.44
N LEU A 57 11.47 -6.24 -6.23
CA LEU A 57 12.08 -5.03 -5.70
C LEU A 57 12.29 -5.14 -4.18
N PRO A 58 13.39 -4.57 -3.66
CA PRO A 58 13.57 -4.49 -2.21
C PRO A 58 12.46 -3.66 -1.56
N ARG A 59 12.07 -4.03 -0.35
CA ARG A 59 11.01 -3.36 0.38
C ARG A 59 11.25 -1.86 0.55
N LYS A 60 12.48 -1.47 0.86
CA LYS A 60 12.84 -0.05 1.01
C LYS A 60 12.58 0.74 -0.27
N ASP A 61 12.81 0.13 -1.42
CA ASP A 61 12.59 0.79 -2.71
C ASP A 61 11.10 0.92 -3.00
N ILE A 62 10.32 -0.12 -2.70
CA ILE A 62 8.86 -0.09 -2.87
C ILE A 62 8.25 1.04 -2.03
N VAL A 63 8.62 1.11 -0.75
CA VAL A 63 8.10 2.15 0.15
C VAL A 63 8.53 3.54 -0.30
N ALA A 64 9.78 3.68 -0.72
CA ALA A 64 10.29 4.97 -1.22
C ALA A 64 9.53 5.43 -2.47
N MET A 65 9.30 4.52 -3.42
CA MET A 65 8.54 4.81 -4.65
C MET A 65 7.11 5.22 -4.34
N LEU A 66 6.45 4.49 -3.45
CA LEU A 66 5.06 4.79 -3.07
C LEU A 66 4.96 6.11 -2.31
N ASN A 67 5.87 6.37 -1.37
CA ASN A 67 5.89 7.64 -0.67
C ASN A 67 6.08 8.82 -1.62
N PHE A 68 6.98 8.67 -2.59
CA PHE A 68 7.20 9.71 -3.60
C PHE A 68 5.94 9.93 -4.45
N PHE A 69 5.30 8.86 -4.90
CA PHE A 69 4.07 8.92 -5.69
C PHE A 69 2.94 9.59 -4.93
N LEU A 70 2.69 9.16 -3.70
CA LEU A 70 1.62 9.71 -2.85
C LEU A 70 1.85 11.19 -2.54
N ALA A 71 3.10 11.58 -2.28
CA ALA A 71 3.45 12.97 -2.04
C ALA A 71 3.33 13.83 -3.29
N ARG A 72 3.78 13.31 -4.44
CA ARG A 72 3.74 14.02 -5.72
C ARG A 72 2.33 14.41 -6.14
N TYR A 73 1.37 13.52 -5.87
CA TYR A 73 -0.02 13.71 -6.30
C TYR A 73 -0.97 13.85 -5.11
N SER A 74 -0.48 14.37 -3.99
CA SER A 74 -1.27 14.45 -2.74
C SER A 74 -2.55 15.28 -2.89
N ASP A 75 -2.57 16.24 -3.79
CA ASP A 75 -3.74 17.07 -4.07
C ASP A 75 -4.75 16.43 -5.03
N ARG A 76 -4.40 15.29 -5.61
CA ARG A 76 -5.23 14.55 -6.58
C ARG A 76 -5.67 13.19 -6.05
N LEU A 77 -4.95 12.64 -5.06
CA LEU A 77 -5.19 11.29 -4.57
C LEU A 77 -5.97 11.31 -3.26
N ILE A 78 -6.91 10.39 -3.16
CA ILE A 78 -7.59 10.06 -1.90
C ILE A 78 -7.12 8.68 -1.52
N TYR A 79 -6.43 8.56 -0.39
CA TYR A 79 -5.93 7.28 0.10
C TYR A 79 -5.93 7.27 1.63
N ASP A 80 -5.73 6.11 2.21
CA ASP A 80 -5.74 5.92 3.66
C ASP A 80 -4.39 6.35 4.27
N HIS A 81 -4.26 7.62 4.60
CA HIS A 81 -3.04 8.20 5.18
C HIS A 81 -2.67 7.55 6.51
N VAL A 82 -3.65 7.23 7.33
CA VAL A 82 -3.42 6.68 8.67
C VAL A 82 -2.86 5.28 8.54
N LEU A 83 -3.42 4.47 7.63
CA LEU A 83 -2.93 3.12 7.38
C LEU A 83 -1.49 3.15 6.87
N THR A 84 -1.18 3.97 5.88
CA THR A 84 0.17 4.00 5.31
C THR A 84 1.19 4.47 6.35
N ALA A 85 0.85 5.46 7.17
CA ALA A 85 1.74 5.97 8.19
C ALA A 85 2.13 4.89 9.22
N LEU A 86 1.23 3.95 9.50
CA LEU A 86 1.48 2.89 10.47
C LEU A 86 2.04 1.62 9.81
N ALA A 87 1.47 1.20 8.69
CA ALA A 87 1.80 -0.06 8.05
C ALA A 87 3.13 -0.04 7.29
N PHE A 88 3.52 1.08 6.68
CA PHE A 88 4.81 1.17 5.97
C PHE A 88 5.99 0.89 6.91
N PRO A 89 6.09 1.49 8.11
CA PRO A 89 7.14 1.12 9.06
C PRO A 89 7.09 -0.36 9.49
N TYR A 90 5.92 -0.94 9.70
CA TYR A 90 5.81 -2.36 10.03
C TYR A 90 6.36 -3.24 8.92
N TYR A 91 6.02 -2.92 7.68
CA TYR A 91 6.49 -3.66 6.50
C TYR A 91 8.02 -3.61 6.37
N LEU A 92 8.61 -2.44 6.63
CA LEU A 92 10.06 -2.26 6.56
C LEU A 92 10.80 -2.99 7.68
N SER A 93 10.25 -2.99 8.89
CA SER A 93 10.93 -3.55 10.07
C SER A 93 10.62 -5.02 10.33
N HIS A 94 9.67 -5.63 9.60
CA HIS A 94 9.28 -7.03 9.77
C HIS A 94 9.35 -7.79 8.45
N PRO A 95 10.56 -8.10 7.95
CA PRO A 95 10.74 -8.68 6.61
C PRO A 95 10.13 -10.08 6.47
N LYS A 96 9.83 -10.77 7.57
CA LYS A 96 9.17 -12.08 7.54
C LYS A 96 7.67 -11.98 7.35
N LEU A 97 7.08 -10.79 7.52
CA LEU A 97 5.65 -10.57 7.35
C LEU A 97 5.38 -10.00 5.97
N SER A 98 4.23 -10.39 5.39
CA SER A 98 3.78 -9.79 4.12
C SER A 98 3.25 -8.38 4.36
N TRP A 99 3.09 -7.62 3.28
CA TRP A 99 2.39 -6.34 3.38
C TRP A 99 0.99 -6.52 3.97
N VAL A 100 0.25 -7.55 3.53
CA VAL A 100 -1.13 -7.77 4.00
C VAL A 100 -1.15 -8.05 5.51
N ASP A 101 -0.19 -8.83 6.04
CA ASP A 101 -0.08 -9.05 7.48
C ASP A 101 0.11 -7.73 8.23
N CYS A 102 0.99 -6.89 7.74
CA CYS A 102 1.27 -5.58 8.35
C CYS A 102 0.05 -4.65 8.26
N ALA A 103 -0.64 -4.66 7.12
CA ALA A 103 -1.83 -3.84 6.91
C ALA A 103 -2.99 -4.29 7.80
N LEU A 104 -3.22 -5.60 7.92
CA LEU A 104 -4.27 -6.13 8.79
C LEU A 104 -4.04 -5.76 10.25
N ALA A 105 -2.80 -5.88 10.73
CA ALA A 105 -2.46 -5.51 12.09
C ALA A 105 -2.64 -4.00 12.32
N ALA A 106 -2.21 -3.19 11.35
CA ALA A 106 -2.37 -1.75 11.41
C ALA A 106 -3.86 -1.33 11.41
N GLU A 107 -4.69 -1.96 10.57
CA GLU A 107 -6.12 -1.68 10.55
C GLU A 107 -6.79 -2.04 11.88
N ALA A 108 -6.43 -3.18 12.46
CA ALA A 108 -6.97 -3.59 13.76
C ALA A 108 -6.64 -2.55 14.85
N GLU A 109 -5.42 -2.04 14.85
CA GLU A 109 -5.01 -0.99 15.80
C GLU A 109 -5.76 0.33 15.55
N ILE A 110 -5.80 0.79 14.31
CA ILE A 110 -6.40 2.07 13.93
C ILE A 110 -7.88 2.11 14.29
N HIS A 111 -8.59 1.02 14.03
CA HIS A 111 -10.04 0.94 14.24
C HIS A 111 -10.44 0.35 15.58
N HIS A 112 -9.48 0.11 16.48
CA HIS A 112 -9.73 -0.47 17.80
C HIS A 112 -10.42 -1.84 17.73
N HIS A 113 -9.99 -2.68 16.80
CA HIS A 113 -10.49 -4.04 16.58
C HIS A 113 -9.49 -5.12 17.01
N GLU A 114 -8.62 -4.80 17.95
CA GLU A 114 -7.66 -5.77 18.49
C GLU A 114 -8.32 -6.73 19.46
N PRO A 115 -7.83 -7.97 19.57
CA PRO A 115 -6.69 -8.51 18.83
C PRO A 115 -7.07 -8.97 17.44
N LEU A 116 -6.07 -8.94 16.55
CA LEU A 116 -6.16 -9.62 15.25
C LEU A 116 -5.88 -11.10 15.49
N TRP A 117 -6.90 -11.91 15.39
CA TRP A 117 -6.77 -13.36 15.58
C TRP A 117 -6.12 -14.02 14.37
N THR A 118 -5.16 -14.91 14.60
CA THR A 118 -4.44 -15.57 13.53
C THR A 118 -3.97 -16.96 13.94
N PHE A 119 -3.74 -17.83 12.97
CA PHE A 119 -3.00 -19.06 13.16
C PHE A 119 -1.51 -18.92 12.80
N ASP A 120 -1.11 -17.76 12.27
CA ASP A 120 0.26 -17.53 11.85
C ASP A 120 1.13 -17.15 13.04
N LYS A 121 2.03 -18.06 13.42
CA LYS A 121 2.95 -17.85 14.54
C LYS A 121 3.90 -16.69 14.33
N LYS A 122 4.34 -16.46 13.07
CA LYS A 122 5.24 -15.37 12.77
C LYS A 122 4.56 -14.03 13.03
N LEU A 123 3.32 -13.90 12.57
CA LEU A 123 2.55 -12.67 12.76
C LEU A 123 2.32 -12.41 14.25
N ALA A 124 1.85 -13.41 14.99
CA ALA A 124 1.57 -13.27 16.42
C ALA A 124 2.83 -12.96 17.24
N ASN A 125 4.00 -13.48 16.84
CA ASN A 125 5.25 -13.24 17.55
C ASN A 125 5.85 -11.85 17.25
N GLN A 126 5.58 -11.29 16.09
CA GLN A 126 6.25 -10.06 15.66
C GLN A 126 5.44 -8.80 15.89
N LEU A 127 4.13 -8.87 15.85
CA LEU A 127 3.27 -7.71 16.04
C LEU A 127 2.35 -7.91 17.24
N PRO A 128 2.36 -6.97 18.21
CA PRO A 128 1.57 -7.13 19.44
C PRO A 128 0.06 -7.05 19.20
N GLN A 129 -0.37 -6.49 18.06
CA GLN A 129 -1.79 -6.43 17.70
C GLN A 129 -2.36 -7.82 17.36
N ALA A 130 -1.52 -8.76 16.99
CA ALA A 130 -1.94 -10.10 16.59
C ALA A 130 -1.85 -11.08 17.76
N LYS A 131 -2.81 -12.01 17.79
CA LYS A 131 -2.87 -13.02 18.83
C LYS A 131 -3.12 -14.39 18.21
N LEU A 132 -2.28 -15.35 18.58
CA LEU A 132 -2.41 -16.71 18.08
C LEU A 132 -3.65 -17.38 18.68
N LEU A 133 -4.47 -17.96 17.81
CA LEU A 133 -5.58 -18.76 18.24
C LEU A 133 -5.07 -20.16 18.61
N ASN A 134 -5.19 -20.50 19.88
CA ASN A 134 -4.85 -21.82 20.42
C ASN A 134 -6.12 -22.55 20.82
N VAL A 135 -6.14 -23.82 20.53
CA VAL A 135 -7.23 -24.69 20.92
C VAL A 135 -6.76 -25.64 21.99
#